data_aa134c1c4b9276e7fa3b1b834f7dbd2a
#
_entry.id   aa134c1c4b9276e7fa3b1b834f7dbd2a
#
_cell.length_a   1.000
_cell.length_b   1.000
_cell.length_c   1.000
_cell.angle_alpha   90.00
_cell.angle_beta   90.00
_cell.angle_gamma   90.00
#
_symmetry.space_group_name_H-M   'P 1'
#
loop_
_entity.id
_entity.type
_entity.pdbx_description
1 polymer ?
#
loop_
_entity_poly.entity_id
_entity_poly.type
_entity_poly.pdbx_seq_one_letter_code
_entity_poly.pdbx_strand_id
1 'polypeptide(L)'
;MKTKKPFYGWINLGILWFCYCTVVASISYAFGVVVSDMADSLSMTMTVATGAYTGYTLVHALTAPIAGKFINRFGAKKSMLAGLGLLTAGCLLLSVLGKSVWFYYVFWIFFVGFGMRFGTLLPSQVNISKWFFNYRGLAMSLLLTAGGIGGYIFTPLCTKLNEAYSWRAVWLMIAALSALSMLLMLLLVREAPEKYGLCVDGGAQAKESSARQNRGAYKTNEAWTLRSAKRRPAFYMLIFLYFASSYQLSVISSQGINHLALQGVDRAAAASAVGMFAFINTFGRIVVGVFGDRFDMKKILGIGAAISAGGFLLLMKAQSIGAAYAALILSGLGYGIVMVAPQNMLLNYFGSYDYANINGMYSMAAGVLSAAPAVIVGWFYDMNGNYSFAWIFGIILMALAFAIAVVIRPPVMNKEKTT
;
A
#
# COMPACT_ATOMS: atom_id res chain seq x y z
N MET A 1 27.85 -16.22 28.74
CA MET A 1 26.81 -16.15 27.69
C MET A 1 26.96 -14.86 26.92
N LYS A 2 27.48 -14.88 25.69
CA LYS A 2 27.48 -13.67 24.84
C LYS A 2 26.03 -13.38 24.45
N THR A 3 25.44 -12.35 24.99
CA THR A 3 24.14 -11.83 24.57
C THR A 3 24.20 -11.58 23.05
N LYS A 4 23.55 -12.42 22.24
CA LYS A 4 23.42 -12.20 20.82
C LYS A 4 22.72 -10.85 20.63
N LYS A 5 23.45 -9.84 20.17
CA LYS A 5 22.85 -8.53 19.84
C LYS A 5 21.70 -8.80 18.87
N PRO A 6 20.53 -8.18 19.07
CA PRO A 6 19.38 -8.37 18.19
C PRO A 6 19.78 -7.97 16.76
N PHE A 7 19.32 -8.74 15.77
CA PHE A 7 19.58 -8.46 14.36
C PHE A 7 19.03 -7.08 14.00
N TYR A 8 19.92 -6.19 13.55
CA TYR A 8 19.59 -4.79 13.32
C TYR A 8 18.49 -4.58 12.26
N GLY A 9 18.28 -5.56 11.39
CA GLY A 9 17.19 -5.54 10.41
C GLY A 9 15.81 -5.31 11.03
N TRP A 10 15.55 -5.90 12.21
CA TRP A 10 14.29 -5.68 12.93
C TRP A 10 14.16 -4.26 13.50
N ILE A 11 15.27 -3.67 13.94
CA ILE A 11 15.29 -2.26 14.38
C ILE A 11 15.01 -1.35 13.19
N ASN A 12 15.68 -1.60 12.05
CA ASN A 12 15.41 -0.89 10.80
C ASN A 12 13.93 -0.96 10.41
N LEU A 13 13.36 -2.17 10.43
CA LEU A 13 11.94 -2.37 10.13
C LEU A 13 11.04 -1.59 11.10
N GLY A 14 11.33 -1.59 12.40
CA GLY A 14 10.56 -0.85 13.40
C GLY A 14 10.54 0.67 13.11
N ILE A 15 11.67 1.24 12.70
CA ILE A 15 11.77 2.66 12.34
C ILE A 15 11.00 2.93 11.04
N LEU A 16 11.16 2.09 10.02
CA LEU A 16 10.41 2.20 8.76
C LEU A 16 8.91 2.07 9.00
N TRP A 17 8.50 1.14 9.85
CA TRP A 17 7.11 0.97 10.26
C TRP A 17 6.55 2.21 10.95
N PHE A 18 7.29 2.76 11.92
CA PHE A 18 6.90 3.99 12.61
C PHE A 18 6.73 5.16 11.64
N CYS A 19 7.71 5.36 10.75
CA CYS A 19 7.63 6.43 9.76
C CYS A 19 6.47 6.22 8.76
N TYR A 20 6.20 4.99 8.35
CA TYR A 20 5.06 4.68 7.50
C TYR A 20 3.73 4.93 8.23
N CYS A 21 3.64 4.53 9.50
CA CYS A 21 2.48 4.74 10.35
C CYS A 21 2.18 6.24 10.55
N THR A 22 3.19 7.03 10.92
CA THR A 22 3.01 8.46 11.24
C THR A 22 2.77 9.32 10.01
N VAL A 23 3.48 9.06 8.91
CA VAL A 23 3.44 9.92 7.71
C VAL A 23 2.34 9.48 6.74
N VAL A 24 2.36 8.21 6.32
CA VAL A 24 1.42 7.74 5.27
C VAL A 24 0.00 7.69 5.77
N ALA A 25 -0.20 7.16 6.98
CA ALA A 25 -1.54 7.06 7.52
C ALA A 25 -2.12 8.44 7.82
N SER A 26 -1.34 9.34 8.46
CA SER A 26 -1.82 10.68 8.75
C SER A 26 -2.20 11.44 7.47
N ILE A 27 -1.37 11.44 6.43
CA ILE A 27 -1.68 12.11 5.15
C ILE A 27 -2.91 11.50 4.47
N SER A 28 -2.98 10.16 4.39
CA SER A 28 -4.06 9.48 3.67
C SER A 28 -5.42 9.67 4.32
N TYR A 29 -5.48 9.73 5.64
CA TYR A 29 -6.73 9.86 6.38
C TYR A 29 -7.06 11.31 6.76
N ALA A 30 -6.07 12.17 6.99
CA ALA A 30 -6.29 13.58 7.29
C ALA A 30 -7.01 14.31 6.15
N PHE A 31 -6.71 13.97 4.89
CA PHE A 31 -7.35 14.61 3.74
C PHE A 31 -8.88 14.55 3.84
N GLY A 32 -9.43 13.36 4.09
CA GLY A 32 -10.88 13.18 4.24
C GLY A 32 -11.49 13.95 5.40
N VAL A 33 -10.72 14.19 6.45
CA VAL A 33 -11.16 14.95 7.63
C VAL A 33 -11.20 16.46 7.35
N VAL A 34 -10.18 16.98 6.64
CA VAL A 34 -10.01 18.44 6.50
C VAL A 34 -10.52 19.03 5.19
N VAL A 35 -10.90 18.20 4.22
CA VAL A 35 -11.23 18.66 2.85
C VAL A 35 -12.41 19.62 2.79
N SER A 36 -13.47 19.41 3.60
CA SER A 36 -14.61 20.31 3.67
C SER A 36 -14.21 21.69 4.20
N ASP A 37 -13.53 21.72 5.34
CA ASP A 37 -13.11 22.98 5.98
C ASP A 37 -12.09 23.75 5.13
N MET A 38 -11.25 23.01 4.39
CA MET A 38 -10.36 23.61 3.39
C MET A 38 -11.15 24.20 2.23
N ALA A 39 -12.17 23.50 1.72
CA ALA A 39 -13.02 24.00 0.64
C ALA A 39 -13.72 25.29 1.04
N ASP A 40 -14.32 25.32 2.22
CA ASP A 40 -15.02 26.49 2.76
C ASP A 40 -14.06 27.67 2.99
N SER A 41 -12.91 27.42 3.62
CA SER A 41 -11.94 28.47 3.94
C SER A 41 -11.24 29.09 2.74
N LEU A 42 -11.13 28.33 1.64
CA LEU A 42 -10.51 28.77 0.37
C LEU A 42 -11.55 29.15 -0.69
N SER A 43 -12.84 29.17 -0.33
CA SER A 43 -13.97 29.48 -1.22
C SER A 43 -13.93 28.66 -2.52
N MET A 44 -13.61 27.36 -2.41
CA MET A 44 -13.56 26.45 -3.56
C MET A 44 -14.69 25.40 -3.47
N THR A 45 -15.13 24.94 -4.64
CA THR A 45 -16.11 23.85 -4.68
C THR A 45 -15.49 22.55 -4.21
N MET A 46 -16.30 21.63 -3.69
CA MET A 46 -15.83 20.30 -3.25
C MET A 46 -15.17 19.53 -4.42
N THR A 47 -15.65 19.72 -5.64
CA THR A 47 -15.04 19.14 -6.85
C THR A 47 -13.59 19.62 -7.05
N VAL A 48 -13.35 20.92 -6.85
CA VAL A 48 -11.99 21.49 -6.92
C VAL A 48 -11.14 20.96 -5.78
N ALA A 49 -11.66 20.93 -4.54
CA ALA A 49 -10.93 20.42 -3.40
C ALA A 49 -10.50 18.95 -3.57
N THR A 50 -11.40 18.07 -3.99
CA THR A 50 -11.13 16.66 -4.24
C THR A 50 -10.31 16.41 -5.51
N GLY A 51 -10.38 17.30 -6.49
CA GLY A 51 -9.56 17.28 -7.71
C GLY A 51 -8.05 17.28 -7.42
N ALA A 52 -7.64 18.01 -6.37
CA ALA A 52 -6.24 18.00 -5.94
C ALA A 52 -5.79 16.61 -5.45
N TYR A 53 -6.66 15.84 -4.79
CA TYR A 53 -6.35 14.46 -4.40
C TYR A 53 -6.16 13.54 -5.61
N THR A 54 -6.96 13.73 -6.65
CA THR A 54 -6.78 13.01 -7.93
C THR A 54 -5.42 13.37 -8.56
N GLY A 55 -5.09 14.66 -8.63
CA GLY A 55 -3.79 15.13 -9.11
C GLY A 55 -2.61 14.54 -8.32
N TYR A 56 -2.70 14.54 -6.99
CA TYR A 56 -1.74 13.88 -6.10
C TYR A 56 -1.57 12.39 -6.44
N THR A 57 -2.67 11.65 -6.58
CA THR A 57 -2.64 10.22 -6.87
C THR A 57 -1.96 9.92 -8.20
N LEU A 58 -2.24 10.73 -9.23
CA LEU A 58 -1.60 10.62 -10.55
C LEU A 58 -0.10 10.93 -10.48
N VAL A 59 0.30 12.01 -9.84
CA VAL A 59 1.72 12.36 -9.67
C VAL A 59 2.43 11.27 -8.88
N HIS A 60 1.85 10.80 -7.78
CA HIS A 60 2.39 9.70 -6.99
C HIS A 60 2.58 8.41 -7.81
N ALA A 61 1.64 8.08 -8.72
CA ALA A 61 1.75 6.91 -9.58
C ALA A 61 2.80 7.10 -10.69
N LEU A 62 2.72 8.20 -11.44
CA LEU A 62 3.59 8.48 -12.59
C LEU A 62 5.07 8.66 -12.20
N THR A 63 5.33 9.15 -11.00
CA THR A 63 6.70 9.35 -10.50
C THR A 63 7.36 8.08 -9.94
N ALA A 64 6.63 6.97 -9.85
CA ALA A 64 7.18 5.71 -9.31
C ALA A 64 8.41 5.19 -10.06
N PRO A 65 8.50 5.19 -11.41
CA PRO A 65 9.72 4.78 -12.12
C PRO A 65 10.89 5.76 -11.91
N ILE A 66 10.60 7.05 -11.74
CA ILE A 66 11.61 8.08 -11.45
C ILE A 66 12.21 7.82 -10.07
N ALA A 67 11.36 7.56 -9.08
CA ALA A 67 11.80 7.19 -7.73
C ALA A 67 12.61 5.89 -7.74
N GLY A 68 12.22 4.88 -8.53
CA GLY A 68 12.98 3.65 -8.71
C GLY A 68 14.40 3.90 -9.22
N LYS A 69 14.56 4.71 -10.28
CA LYS A 69 15.86 5.12 -10.81
C LYS A 69 16.69 5.90 -9.79
N PHE A 70 16.04 6.82 -9.07
CA PHE A 70 16.68 7.61 -8.03
C PHE A 70 17.22 6.73 -6.89
N ILE A 71 16.41 5.77 -6.44
CA ILE A 71 16.80 4.82 -5.38
C ILE A 71 17.98 3.95 -5.83
N ASN A 72 17.98 3.46 -7.07
CA ASN A 72 19.09 2.67 -7.58
C ASN A 72 20.40 3.47 -7.69
N ARG A 73 20.31 4.76 -8.03
CA ARG A 73 21.50 5.63 -8.15
C ARG A 73 22.02 6.13 -6.81
N PHE A 74 21.14 6.55 -5.92
CA PHE A 74 21.51 7.26 -4.68
C PHE A 74 21.28 6.45 -3.40
N GLY A 75 20.53 5.35 -3.48
CA GLY A 75 20.17 4.50 -2.36
C GLY A 75 18.81 4.85 -1.73
N ALA A 76 18.26 3.88 -0.99
CA ALA A 76 16.95 4.01 -0.37
C ALA A 76 16.92 5.07 0.75
N LYS A 77 17.97 5.13 1.59
CA LYS A 77 18.05 6.09 2.69
C LYS A 77 18.03 7.55 2.19
N LYS A 78 18.81 7.87 1.16
CA LYS A 78 18.84 9.23 0.60
C LYS A 78 17.51 9.59 -0.06
N SER A 79 16.84 8.63 -0.70
CA SER A 79 15.49 8.84 -1.24
C SER A 79 14.48 9.16 -0.14
N MET A 80 14.50 8.40 0.98
CA MET A 80 13.63 8.66 2.13
C MET A 80 13.84 10.05 2.71
N LEU A 81 15.08 10.47 2.90
CA LEU A 81 15.40 11.80 3.44
C LEU A 81 14.92 12.91 2.50
N ALA A 82 15.17 12.81 1.20
CA ALA A 82 14.70 13.77 0.21
C ALA A 82 13.16 13.84 0.18
N GLY A 83 12.49 12.67 0.17
CA GLY A 83 11.04 12.59 0.16
C GLY A 83 10.39 13.13 1.43
N LEU A 84 10.91 12.77 2.60
CA LEU A 84 10.41 13.30 3.88
C LEU A 84 10.67 14.81 4.03
N GLY A 85 11.79 15.30 3.51
CA GLY A 85 12.06 16.74 3.44
C GLY A 85 11.04 17.49 2.58
N LEU A 86 10.72 16.96 1.39
CA LEU A 86 9.65 17.51 0.53
C LEU A 86 8.28 17.46 1.22
N LEU A 87 7.96 16.38 1.91
CA LEU A 87 6.71 16.24 2.68
C LEU A 87 6.62 17.27 3.79
N THR A 88 7.67 17.41 4.58
CA THR A 88 7.74 18.39 5.66
C THR A 88 7.54 19.80 5.12
N ALA A 89 8.27 20.15 4.06
CA ALA A 89 8.12 21.46 3.41
C ALA A 89 6.70 21.66 2.85
N GLY A 90 6.15 20.67 2.15
CA GLY A 90 4.80 20.73 1.57
C GLY A 90 3.71 20.93 2.63
N CYS A 91 3.75 20.17 3.73
CA CYS A 91 2.77 20.29 4.80
C CYS A 91 2.92 21.63 5.56
N LEU A 92 4.16 22.11 5.79
CA LEU A 92 4.39 23.44 6.38
C LEU A 92 3.86 24.56 5.47
N LEU A 93 4.17 24.50 4.17
CA LEU A 93 3.71 25.50 3.21
C LEU A 93 2.19 25.48 3.09
N LEU A 94 1.54 24.29 3.11
CA LEU A 94 0.07 24.21 3.16
C LEU A 94 -0.50 24.86 4.41
N SER A 95 0.10 24.62 5.57
CA SER A 95 -0.36 25.22 6.84
C SER A 95 -0.23 26.75 6.85
N VAL A 96 0.89 27.30 6.36
CA VAL A 96 1.22 28.72 6.47
C VAL A 96 0.75 29.53 5.27
N LEU A 97 1.04 29.07 4.04
CA LEU A 97 0.83 29.77 2.78
C LEU A 97 -0.38 29.25 2.00
N GLY A 98 -1.13 28.27 2.49
CA GLY A 98 -2.34 27.76 1.86
C GLY A 98 -3.49 28.76 1.91
N LYS A 99 -3.34 29.93 1.24
CA LYS A 99 -4.33 31.01 1.20
C LYS A 99 -5.08 31.12 -0.13
N SER A 100 -4.65 30.36 -1.15
CA SER A 100 -5.31 30.31 -2.44
C SER A 100 -5.34 28.88 -3.01
N VAL A 101 -6.28 28.63 -3.90
CA VAL A 101 -6.45 27.33 -4.59
C VAL A 101 -5.18 26.91 -5.33
N TRP A 102 -4.44 27.84 -5.95
CA TRP A 102 -3.20 27.56 -6.66
C TRP A 102 -2.09 27.04 -5.73
N PHE A 103 -1.88 27.69 -4.61
CA PHE A 103 -0.91 27.22 -3.60
C PHE A 103 -1.30 25.87 -3.04
N TYR A 104 -2.60 25.65 -2.78
CA TYR A 104 -3.11 24.35 -2.35
C TYR A 104 -2.77 23.25 -3.38
N TYR A 105 -3.05 23.46 -4.67
CA TYR A 105 -2.76 22.48 -5.71
C TYR A 105 -1.25 22.20 -5.84
N VAL A 106 -0.43 23.24 -5.88
CA VAL A 106 1.02 23.09 -6.01
C VAL A 106 1.61 22.32 -4.82
N PHE A 107 1.28 22.71 -3.59
CA PHE A 107 1.84 22.08 -2.42
C PHE A 107 1.33 20.64 -2.24
N TRP A 108 0.05 20.40 -2.47
CA TRP A 108 -0.55 19.09 -2.33
C TRP A 108 -0.08 18.12 -3.43
N ILE A 109 -0.18 18.51 -4.68
CA ILE A 109 0.12 17.62 -5.81
C ILE A 109 1.62 17.35 -5.92
N PHE A 110 2.44 18.41 -5.91
CA PHE A 110 3.86 18.24 -6.15
C PHE A 110 4.62 17.90 -4.86
N PHE A 111 4.58 18.74 -3.84
CA PHE A 111 5.40 18.50 -2.65
C PHE A 111 4.95 17.23 -1.89
N VAL A 112 3.65 17.08 -1.64
CA VAL A 112 3.16 15.88 -0.94
C VAL A 112 3.21 14.67 -1.88
N GLY A 113 2.82 14.80 -3.15
CA GLY A 113 2.84 13.70 -4.12
C GLY A 113 4.24 13.11 -4.35
N PHE A 114 5.23 13.95 -4.67
CA PHE A 114 6.63 13.51 -4.80
C PHE A 114 7.19 13.04 -3.45
N GLY A 115 6.93 13.80 -2.40
CA GLY A 115 7.40 13.49 -1.06
C GLY A 115 6.97 12.10 -0.60
N MET A 116 5.70 11.76 -0.78
CA MET A 116 5.15 10.42 -0.49
C MET A 116 5.83 9.32 -1.31
N ARG A 117 6.05 9.54 -2.60
CA ARG A 117 6.65 8.51 -3.47
C ARG A 117 8.12 8.25 -3.13
N PHE A 118 8.89 9.31 -2.91
CA PHE A 118 10.33 9.20 -2.64
C PHE A 118 10.63 8.90 -1.17
N GLY A 119 9.74 9.27 -0.25
CA GLY A 119 9.98 9.22 1.20
C GLY A 119 9.45 7.99 1.92
N THR A 120 8.51 7.23 1.32
CA THR A 120 7.74 6.27 2.12
C THR A 120 7.84 4.82 1.63
N LEU A 121 6.81 4.26 1.01
CA LEU A 121 6.66 2.83 0.78
C LEU A 121 7.76 2.22 -0.10
N LEU A 122 7.99 2.80 -1.30
CA LEU A 122 8.92 2.23 -2.26
C LEU A 122 10.35 2.10 -1.72
N PRO A 123 10.98 3.16 -1.18
CA PRO A 123 12.32 3.02 -0.63
C PRO A 123 12.36 2.15 0.64
N SER A 124 11.28 2.11 1.44
CA SER A 124 11.19 1.19 2.59
C SER A 124 11.20 -0.27 2.16
N GLN A 125 10.45 -0.62 1.11
CA GLN A 125 10.44 -1.97 0.54
C GLN A 125 11.82 -2.35 -0.03
N VAL A 126 12.50 -1.42 -0.70
CA VAL A 126 13.87 -1.64 -1.20
C VAL A 126 14.85 -1.85 -0.03
N ASN A 127 14.76 -1.06 1.04
CA ASN A 127 15.60 -1.24 2.22
C ASN A 127 15.36 -2.63 2.85
N ILE A 128 14.10 -3.01 3.09
CA ILE A 128 13.73 -4.34 3.63
C ILE A 128 14.28 -5.46 2.75
N SER A 129 14.20 -5.33 1.43
CA SER A 129 14.68 -6.35 0.49
C SER A 129 16.18 -6.63 0.59
N LYS A 130 16.98 -5.63 1.05
CA LYS A 130 18.43 -5.77 1.28
C LYS A 130 18.75 -6.41 2.63
N TRP A 131 17.92 -6.19 3.65
CA TRP A 131 18.16 -6.70 5.00
C TRP A 131 17.62 -8.11 5.24
N PHE A 132 16.50 -8.47 4.58
CA PHE A 132 15.81 -9.74 4.78
C PHE A 132 15.79 -10.59 3.52
N PHE A 133 16.14 -11.85 3.63
CA PHE A 133 15.97 -12.85 2.59
C PHE A 133 14.95 -13.91 3.00
N ASN A 134 15.14 -14.55 4.14
CA ASN A 134 14.24 -15.60 4.63
C ASN A 134 12.90 -15.04 5.15
N TYR A 135 12.97 -13.91 5.84
CA TYR A 135 11.80 -13.24 6.46
C TYR A 135 11.24 -12.07 5.65
N ARG A 136 11.50 -12.04 4.32
CA ARG A 136 11.05 -10.94 3.44
C ARG A 136 9.54 -10.73 3.49
N GLY A 137 8.77 -11.82 3.36
CA GLY A 137 7.31 -11.76 3.36
C GLY A 137 6.76 -11.23 4.68
N LEU A 138 7.29 -11.70 5.80
CA LEU A 138 6.93 -11.20 7.13
C LEU A 138 7.28 -9.72 7.29
N ALA A 139 8.49 -9.32 6.95
CA ALA A 139 8.95 -7.94 7.09
C ALA A 139 8.13 -6.96 6.21
N MET A 140 7.83 -7.34 4.95
CA MET A 140 6.97 -6.56 4.06
C MET A 140 5.55 -6.44 4.59
N SER A 141 4.97 -7.53 5.07
CA SER A 141 3.62 -7.54 5.61
C SER A 141 3.52 -6.72 6.89
N LEU A 142 4.50 -6.85 7.80
CA LEU A 142 4.58 -6.01 8.99
C LEU A 142 4.68 -4.52 8.65
N LEU A 143 5.51 -4.13 7.68
CA LEU A 143 5.57 -2.74 7.23
C LEU A 143 4.18 -2.22 6.82
N LEU A 144 3.44 -3.00 6.05
CA LEU A 144 2.13 -2.59 5.54
C LEU A 144 1.03 -2.52 6.61
N THR A 145 1.17 -3.20 7.77
CA THR A 145 0.22 -3.08 8.88
C THR A 145 0.21 -1.65 9.46
N ALA A 146 1.31 -0.93 9.32
CA ALA A 146 1.45 0.46 9.79
C ALA A 146 0.38 1.39 9.20
N GLY A 147 -0.04 1.17 7.95
CA GLY A 147 -1.11 1.96 7.31
C GLY A 147 -2.46 1.81 8.01
N GLY A 148 -2.84 0.59 8.39
CA GLY A 148 -4.11 0.33 9.08
C GLY A 148 -4.11 0.83 10.52
N ILE A 149 -3.05 0.52 11.28
CA ILE A 149 -2.89 0.96 12.67
C ILE A 149 -2.81 2.49 12.73
N GLY A 150 -2.03 3.09 11.83
CA GLY A 150 -1.92 4.53 11.76
C GLY A 150 -3.24 5.22 11.42
N GLY A 151 -4.05 4.65 10.51
CA GLY A 151 -5.39 5.15 10.22
C GLY A 151 -6.30 5.17 11.46
N TYR A 152 -6.27 4.11 12.24
CA TYR A 152 -7.04 4.02 13.49
C TYR A 152 -6.62 5.08 14.52
N ILE A 153 -5.33 5.40 14.60
CA ILE A 153 -4.79 6.38 15.56
C ILE A 153 -4.98 7.81 15.02
N PHE A 154 -4.59 8.06 13.77
CA PHE A 154 -4.49 9.43 13.25
C PHE A 154 -5.83 10.01 12.79
N THR A 155 -6.81 9.21 12.37
CA THR A 155 -8.12 9.74 11.97
C THR A 155 -8.79 10.51 13.12
N PRO A 156 -9.02 9.92 14.32
CA PRO A 156 -9.63 10.66 15.42
C PRO A 156 -8.76 11.78 15.94
N LEU A 157 -7.43 11.64 15.89
CA LEU A 157 -6.52 12.71 16.28
C LEU A 157 -6.62 13.92 15.34
N CYS A 158 -6.65 13.69 14.01
CA CYS A 158 -6.84 14.74 13.03
C CYS A 158 -8.21 15.41 13.18
N THR A 159 -9.28 14.65 13.44
CA THR A 159 -10.63 15.21 13.67
C THR A 159 -10.64 16.13 14.89
N LYS A 160 -10.16 15.67 16.03
CA LYS A 160 -10.08 16.51 17.25
C LYS A 160 -9.23 17.76 17.05
N LEU A 161 -8.11 17.63 16.35
CA LEU A 161 -7.23 18.78 16.10
C LEU A 161 -7.86 19.78 15.13
N ASN A 162 -8.60 19.29 14.13
CA ASN A 162 -9.33 20.11 13.18
C ASN A 162 -10.49 20.87 13.86
N GLU A 163 -11.26 20.21 14.71
CA GLU A 163 -12.35 20.81 15.49
C GLU A 163 -11.85 21.83 16.52
N ALA A 164 -10.73 21.52 17.22
CA ALA A 164 -10.22 22.38 18.27
C ALA A 164 -9.50 23.65 17.75
N TYR A 165 -8.87 23.56 16.59
CA TYR A 165 -8.04 24.66 16.06
C TYR A 165 -8.39 25.00 14.61
N SER A 166 -8.01 24.16 13.65
CA SER A 166 -8.32 24.29 12.23
C SER A 166 -7.63 23.18 11.42
N TRP A 167 -8.00 23.06 10.14
CA TRP A 167 -7.30 22.21 9.18
C TRP A 167 -5.79 22.52 9.03
N ARG A 168 -5.39 23.79 9.27
CA ARG A 168 -3.96 24.19 9.26
C ARG A 168 -3.15 23.51 10.36
N ALA A 169 -3.72 23.37 11.54
CA ALA A 169 -3.07 22.69 12.67
C ALA A 169 -2.84 21.20 12.36
N VAL A 170 -3.75 20.55 11.61
CA VAL A 170 -3.57 19.16 11.16
C VAL A 170 -2.34 19.04 10.26
N TRP A 171 -2.18 19.94 9.28
CA TRP A 171 -1.00 19.92 8.39
C TRP A 171 0.29 20.26 9.13
N LEU A 172 0.23 21.14 10.12
CA LEU A 172 1.39 21.43 10.98
C LEU A 172 1.81 20.20 11.81
N MET A 173 0.86 19.49 12.38
CA MET A 173 1.12 18.21 13.08
C MET A 173 1.79 17.21 12.14
N ILE A 174 1.27 17.02 10.92
CA ILE A 174 1.84 16.10 9.94
C ILE A 174 3.25 16.54 9.53
N ALA A 175 3.51 17.83 9.38
CA ALA A 175 4.84 18.36 9.12
C ALA A 175 5.81 18.01 10.25
N ALA A 176 5.40 18.19 11.51
CA ALA A 176 6.21 17.83 12.68
C ALA A 176 6.50 16.32 12.74
N LEU A 177 5.50 15.47 12.47
CA LEU A 177 5.68 14.01 12.41
C LEU A 177 6.60 13.59 11.25
N SER A 178 6.51 14.26 10.11
CA SER A 178 7.39 14.01 8.96
C SER A 178 8.83 14.47 9.25
N ALA A 179 9.02 15.60 9.91
CA ALA A 179 10.34 16.07 10.36
C ALA A 179 10.97 15.11 11.38
N LEU A 180 10.17 14.65 12.36
CA LEU A 180 10.61 13.64 13.33
C LEU A 180 11.00 12.33 12.63
N SER A 181 10.19 11.87 11.67
CA SER A 181 10.47 10.68 10.87
C SER A 181 11.76 10.86 10.06
N MET A 182 11.99 12.04 9.48
CA MET A 182 13.23 12.36 8.76
C MET A 182 14.45 12.31 9.69
N LEU A 183 14.33 12.84 10.91
CA LEU A 183 15.40 12.78 11.92
C LEU A 183 15.71 11.33 12.32
N LEU A 184 14.69 10.53 12.63
CA LEU A 184 14.86 9.11 12.96
C LEU A 184 15.50 8.33 11.80
N MET A 185 15.08 8.61 10.56
CA MET A 185 15.69 8.00 9.35
C MET A 185 17.17 8.39 9.22
N LEU A 186 17.49 9.66 9.45
CA LEU A 186 18.87 10.15 9.35
C LEU A 186 19.78 9.46 10.38
N LEU A 187 19.34 9.35 11.62
CA LEU A 187 20.14 8.86 12.74
C LEU A 187 20.22 7.32 12.78
N LEU A 188 19.11 6.64 12.58
CA LEU A 188 18.96 5.23 12.93
C LEU A 188 18.87 4.29 11.73
N VAL A 189 18.32 4.71 10.57
CA VAL A 189 18.16 3.80 9.45
C VAL A 189 19.49 3.54 8.76
N ARG A 190 19.81 2.26 8.55
CA ARG A 190 20.99 1.79 7.84
C ARG A 190 20.61 1.31 6.45
N GLU A 191 21.43 1.67 5.43
CA GLU A 191 21.12 1.40 4.01
C GLU A 191 21.13 -0.08 3.65
N ALA A 192 22.17 -0.79 4.06
CA ALA A 192 22.38 -2.21 3.75
C ALA A 192 23.30 -2.84 4.80
N PRO A 193 23.13 -4.13 5.12
CA PRO A 193 23.92 -4.82 6.15
C PRO A 193 25.40 -4.86 5.84
N GLU A 194 25.80 -5.02 4.56
CA GLU A 194 27.18 -5.18 4.13
C GLU A 194 28.04 -3.95 4.47
N LYS A 195 27.46 -2.74 4.39
CA LYS A 195 28.16 -1.48 4.74
C LYS A 195 28.58 -1.38 6.20
N TYR A 196 28.05 -2.25 7.04
CA TYR A 196 28.29 -2.29 8.49
C TYR A 196 28.90 -3.61 8.95
N GLY A 197 29.43 -4.43 8.02
CA GLY A 197 29.99 -5.74 8.33
C GLY A 197 28.97 -6.74 8.87
N LEU A 198 27.67 -6.52 8.58
CA LEU A 198 26.58 -7.38 8.99
C LEU A 198 26.14 -8.26 7.82
N CYS A 199 25.60 -9.44 8.13
CA CYS A 199 25.05 -10.34 7.12
C CYS A 199 23.54 -10.17 7.03
N VAL A 200 22.97 -10.46 5.85
CA VAL A 200 21.53 -10.58 5.63
C VAL A 200 20.96 -11.63 6.60
N ASP A 201 19.79 -11.40 7.16
CA ASP A 201 19.14 -12.26 8.16
C ASP A 201 20.02 -12.59 9.41
N GLY A 202 21.09 -11.80 9.69
CA GLY A 202 21.97 -12.00 10.83
C GLY A 202 23.02 -13.11 10.68
N GLY A 203 23.26 -13.60 9.46
CA GLY A 203 24.41 -14.45 9.09
C GLY A 203 24.29 -15.95 9.46
N ALA A 204 24.14 -16.29 10.71
CA ALA A 204 24.16 -17.70 11.16
C ALA A 204 22.94 -18.52 10.70
N GLN A 205 21.82 -17.90 10.49
CA GLN A 205 20.57 -18.56 10.03
C GLN A 205 20.50 -18.74 8.50
N ALA A 206 21.30 -18.01 7.73
CA ALA A 206 21.32 -18.13 6.28
C ALA A 206 21.85 -19.48 5.79
N LYS A 207 22.78 -20.10 6.51
CA LYS A 207 23.35 -21.42 6.16
C LYS A 207 22.43 -22.60 6.51
N GLU A 208 21.74 -22.55 7.66
CA GLU A 208 20.83 -23.63 8.07
C GLU A 208 19.47 -23.58 7.35
N SER A 209 19.00 -22.37 7.00
CA SER A 209 17.73 -22.22 6.30
C SER A 209 17.82 -22.52 4.81
N SER A 210 19.01 -22.47 4.19
CA SER A 210 19.20 -22.93 2.80
C SER A 210 18.86 -24.42 2.62
N ALA A 211 19.10 -25.24 3.65
CA ALA A 211 18.73 -26.67 3.65
C ALA A 211 17.23 -26.91 3.96
N ARG A 212 16.57 -25.99 4.69
CA ARG A 212 15.12 -26.03 4.96
C ARG A 212 14.28 -25.35 3.88
N GLN A 213 14.90 -24.53 3.04
CA GLN A 213 14.24 -23.72 2.01
C GLN A 213 13.62 -24.50 0.85
N ASN A 214 13.97 -25.79 0.68
CA ASN A 214 13.36 -26.67 -0.34
C ASN A 214 11.90 -27.06 -0.06
N ARG A 215 11.26 -26.56 1.01
CA ARG A 215 9.87 -26.86 1.37
C ARG A 215 8.92 -25.67 1.43
N GLY A 216 9.37 -24.45 1.10
CA GLY A 216 8.62 -23.20 1.27
C GLY A 216 8.38 -22.42 -0.03
N ALA A 217 8.17 -21.11 0.10
CA ALA A 217 7.91 -20.19 -1.00
C ALA A 217 9.11 -20.06 -1.95
N TYR A 218 8.84 -20.02 -3.27
CA TYR A 218 9.87 -19.74 -4.28
C TYR A 218 10.50 -18.37 -4.04
N LYS A 219 11.82 -18.29 -4.06
CA LYS A 219 12.60 -17.05 -4.00
C LYS A 219 13.78 -17.14 -4.97
N THR A 220 13.90 -16.17 -5.86
CA THR A 220 15.01 -16.12 -6.82
C THR A 220 16.20 -15.30 -6.28
N ASN A 221 17.41 -15.70 -6.68
CA ASN A 221 18.64 -14.94 -6.50
C ASN A 221 19.18 -14.41 -7.85
N GLU A 222 18.45 -14.65 -8.95
CA GLU A 222 18.85 -14.18 -10.27
C GLU A 222 18.79 -12.65 -10.36
N ALA A 223 19.72 -12.09 -11.17
CA ALA A 223 19.83 -10.64 -11.37
C ALA A 223 18.82 -10.15 -12.42
N TRP A 224 17.54 -10.16 -12.07
CA TRP A 224 16.49 -9.63 -12.94
C TRP A 224 16.62 -8.13 -13.10
N THR A 225 16.53 -7.65 -14.35
CA THR A 225 16.42 -6.23 -14.69
C THR A 225 14.98 -5.89 -15.08
N LEU A 226 14.61 -4.61 -15.07
CA LEU A 226 13.29 -4.17 -15.51
C LEU A 226 12.99 -4.60 -16.96
N ARG A 227 14.01 -4.58 -17.85
CA ARG A 227 13.85 -5.01 -19.26
C ARG A 227 13.49 -6.49 -19.36
N SER A 228 14.16 -7.34 -18.59
CA SER A 228 13.87 -8.79 -18.59
C SER A 228 12.54 -9.10 -17.90
N ALA A 229 12.19 -8.39 -16.83
CA ALA A 229 10.91 -8.57 -16.12
C ALA A 229 9.70 -8.24 -17.00
N LYS A 230 9.75 -7.14 -17.76
CA LYS A 230 8.67 -6.74 -18.70
C LYS A 230 8.40 -7.75 -19.81
N ARG A 231 9.33 -8.63 -20.14
CA ARG A 231 9.15 -9.68 -21.15
C ARG A 231 8.42 -10.92 -20.59
N ARG A 232 8.11 -10.94 -19.28
CA ARG A 232 7.50 -12.11 -18.65
C ARG A 232 6.03 -11.87 -18.30
N PRO A 233 5.13 -12.83 -18.66
CA PRO A 233 3.69 -12.71 -18.38
C PRO A 233 3.40 -12.54 -16.89
N ALA A 234 4.20 -13.18 -16.02
CA ALA A 234 4.05 -13.05 -14.57
C ALA A 234 4.05 -11.60 -14.08
N PHE A 235 4.82 -10.70 -14.72
CA PHE A 235 4.84 -9.27 -14.36
C PHE A 235 3.49 -8.60 -14.58
N TYR A 236 2.84 -8.85 -15.71
CA TYR A 236 1.52 -8.29 -16.03
C TYR A 236 0.40 -8.93 -15.22
N MET A 237 0.51 -10.23 -14.93
CA MET A 237 -0.42 -10.91 -14.02
C MET A 237 -0.39 -10.29 -12.62
N LEU A 238 0.80 -9.94 -12.11
CA LEU A 238 0.93 -9.26 -10.82
C LEU A 238 0.33 -7.85 -10.83
N ILE A 239 0.49 -7.08 -11.93
CA ILE A 239 -0.17 -5.77 -12.11
C ILE A 239 -1.68 -5.92 -12.09
N PHE A 240 -2.23 -6.93 -12.79
CA PHE A 240 -3.66 -7.20 -12.77
C PHE A 240 -4.19 -7.55 -11.37
N LEU A 241 -3.46 -8.34 -10.61
CA LEU A 241 -3.82 -8.69 -9.23
C LEU A 241 -3.88 -7.45 -8.32
N TYR A 242 -2.96 -6.50 -8.52
CA TYR A 242 -3.02 -5.23 -7.81
C TYR A 242 -4.23 -4.40 -8.22
N PHE A 243 -4.55 -4.33 -9.51
CA PHE A 243 -5.76 -3.68 -9.99
C PHE A 243 -7.02 -4.29 -9.37
N ALA A 244 -7.13 -5.63 -9.34
CA ALA A 244 -8.27 -6.32 -8.74
C ALA A 244 -8.43 -5.98 -7.24
N SER A 245 -7.32 -5.92 -6.49
CA SER A 245 -7.36 -5.49 -5.08
C SER A 245 -7.75 -4.02 -4.94
N SER A 246 -7.22 -3.14 -5.79
CA SER A 246 -7.55 -1.70 -5.78
C SER A 246 -9.01 -1.46 -6.11
N TYR A 247 -9.59 -2.23 -7.04
CA TYR A 247 -11.01 -2.20 -7.34
C TYR A 247 -11.83 -2.54 -6.09
N GLN A 248 -11.50 -3.64 -5.40
CA GLN A 248 -12.20 -4.05 -4.17
C GLN A 248 -12.21 -2.95 -3.12
N LEU A 249 -11.05 -2.36 -2.84
CA LEU A 249 -10.95 -1.25 -1.88
C LEU A 249 -11.82 -0.07 -2.30
N SER A 250 -11.67 0.35 -3.56
CA SER A 250 -12.38 1.53 -4.09
C SER A 250 -13.89 1.37 -4.00
N VAL A 251 -14.41 0.23 -4.45
CA VAL A 251 -15.88 -0.03 -4.47
C VAL A 251 -16.45 -0.11 -3.06
N ILE A 252 -15.82 -0.86 -2.17
CA ILE A 252 -16.32 -1.00 -0.79
C ILE A 252 -16.23 0.33 -0.05
N SER A 253 -15.12 1.07 -0.17
CA SER A 253 -14.94 2.33 0.54
C SER A 253 -15.83 3.45 0.02
N SER A 254 -16.12 3.49 -1.30
CA SER A 254 -16.93 4.56 -1.89
C SER A 254 -18.43 4.26 -1.91
N GLN A 255 -18.81 3.02 -2.13
CA GLN A 255 -20.20 2.65 -2.39
C GLN A 255 -20.79 1.66 -1.36
N GLY A 256 -19.95 1.06 -0.50
CA GLY A 256 -20.41 0.05 0.45
C GLY A 256 -21.51 0.55 1.39
N ILE A 257 -21.37 1.77 1.92
CA ILE A 257 -22.37 2.39 2.80
C ILE A 257 -23.68 2.63 2.05
N ASN A 258 -23.61 3.23 0.86
CA ASN A 258 -24.78 3.56 0.06
C ASN A 258 -25.52 2.29 -0.38
N HIS A 259 -24.79 1.26 -0.80
CA HIS A 259 -25.37 -0.02 -1.17
C HIS A 259 -26.14 -0.65 0.00
N LEU A 260 -25.53 -0.75 1.18
CA LEU A 260 -26.16 -1.32 2.36
C LEU A 260 -27.39 -0.50 2.82
N ALA A 261 -27.31 0.82 2.71
CA ALA A 261 -28.47 1.69 3.01
C ALA A 261 -29.64 1.43 2.04
N LEU A 262 -29.37 1.23 0.74
CA LEU A 262 -30.39 0.83 -0.25
C LEU A 262 -30.99 -0.56 0.03
N GLN A 263 -30.24 -1.43 0.70
CA GLN A 263 -30.73 -2.76 1.12
C GLN A 263 -31.50 -2.73 2.46
N GLY A 264 -31.72 -1.55 3.03
CA GLY A 264 -32.48 -1.37 4.27
C GLY A 264 -31.64 -1.46 5.56
N VAL A 265 -30.31 -1.50 5.46
CA VAL A 265 -29.42 -1.46 6.64
C VAL A 265 -29.28 -0.01 7.09
N ASP A 266 -29.40 0.24 8.40
CA ASP A 266 -29.17 1.57 8.96
C ASP A 266 -27.81 2.14 8.55
N ARG A 267 -27.78 3.43 8.19
CA ARG A 267 -26.61 4.09 7.61
C ARG A 267 -25.40 4.12 8.58
N ALA A 268 -25.66 4.30 9.89
CA ALA A 268 -24.60 4.30 10.89
C ALA A 268 -24.01 2.89 11.07
N ALA A 269 -24.88 1.86 11.07
CA ALA A 269 -24.46 0.46 11.10
C ALA A 269 -23.70 0.05 9.83
N ALA A 270 -24.12 0.52 8.64
CA ALA A 270 -23.41 0.32 7.38
C ALA A 270 -22.02 0.95 7.40
N ALA A 271 -21.89 2.18 7.91
CA ALA A 271 -20.60 2.86 8.07
C ALA A 271 -19.67 2.10 9.04
N SER A 272 -20.22 1.62 10.16
CA SER A 272 -19.48 0.80 11.12
C SER A 272 -18.99 -0.52 10.51
N ALA A 273 -19.81 -1.19 9.71
CA ALA A 273 -19.45 -2.41 9.00
C ALA A 273 -18.33 -2.17 7.97
N VAL A 274 -18.38 -1.06 7.22
CA VAL A 274 -17.27 -0.65 6.31
C VAL A 274 -16.00 -0.32 7.10
N GLY A 275 -16.13 0.27 8.28
CA GLY A 275 -15.00 0.44 9.21
C GLY A 275 -14.38 -0.89 9.63
N MET A 276 -15.20 -1.92 9.86
CA MET A 276 -14.73 -3.28 10.18
C MET A 276 -13.94 -3.91 9.02
N PHE A 277 -14.35 -3.71 7.77
CA PHE A 277 -13.56 -4.11 6.60
C PHE A 277 -12.13 -3.53 6.67
N ALA A 278 -11.99 -2.24 6.97
CA ALA A 278 -10.70 -1.58 7.08
C ALA A 278 -9.84 -2.14 8.24
N PHE A 279 -10.46 -2.50 9.36
CA PHE A 279 -9.77 -3.12 10.49
C PHE A 279 -9.32 -4.55 10.18
N ILE A 280 -10.22 -5.39 9.67
CA ILE A 280 -9.97 -6.81 9.39
C ILE A 280 -8.93 -7.00 8.28
N ASN A 281 -8.80 -6.09 7.33
CA ASN A 281 -7.78 -6.23 6.29
C ASN A 281 -6.34 -6.27 6.85
N THR A 282 -6.12 -5.69 8.03
CA THR A 282 -4.81 -5.79 8.72
C THR A 282 -4.47 -7.23 9.09
N PHE A 283 -5.45 -8.03 9.51
CA PHE A 283 -5.25 -9.44 9.80
C PHE A 283 -4.92 -10.24 8.52
N GLY A 284 -5.57 -9.95 7.40
CA GLY A 284 -5.23 -10.55 6.10
C GLY A 284 -3.77 -10.30 5.70
N ARG A 285 -3.25 -9.10 5.95
CA ARG A 285 -1.82 -8.77 5.73
C ARG A 285 -0.89 -9.58 6.65
N ILE A 286 -1.26 -9.76 7.93
CA ILE A 286 -0.52 -10.58 8.89
C ILE A 286 -0.49 -12.05 8.44
N VAL A 287 -1.63 -12.58 7.97
CA VAL A 287 -1.70 -13.95 7.42
C VAL A 287 -0.67 -14.14 6.30
N VAL A 288 -0.60 -13.22 5.34
CA VAL A 288 0.42 -13.28 4.28
C VAL A 288 1.84 -13.21 4.85
N GLY A 289 2.08 -12.40 5.87
CA GLY A 289 3.38 -12.26 6.52
C GLY A 289 3.83 -13.55 7.20
N VAL A 290 2.96 -14.15 8.00
CA VAL A 290 3.29 -15.34 8.81
C VAL A 290 3.40 -16.60 7.94
N PHE A 291 2.48 -16.77 7.01
CA PHE A 291 2.40 -17.97 6.19
C PHE A 291 3.13 -17.85 4.85
N GLY A 292 3.33 -16.65 4.33
CA GLY A 292 3.90 -16.40 3.01
C GLY A 292 5.37 -16.81 2.85
N ASP A 293 6.13 -16.87 3.95
CA ASP A 293 7.51 -17.37 3.94
C ASP A 293 7.60 -18.91 4.08
N ARG A 294 6.49 -19.57 4.49
CA ARG A 294 6.44 -21.03 4.75
C ARG A 294 5.67 -21.79 3.68
N PHE A 295 4.67 -21.19 3.08
CA PHE A 295 3.79 -21.82 2.10
C PHE A 295 3.94 -21.14 0.73
N ASP A 296 3.49 -21.84 -0.31
CA ASP A 296 3.44 -21.28 -1.67
C ASP A 296 2.49 -20.07 -1.69
N MET A 297 3.03 -18.89 -1.99
CA MET A 297 2.31 -17.63 -2.02
C MET A 297 1.10 -17.67 -2.96
N LYS A 298 1.15 -18.50 -4.02
CA LYS A 298 0.02 -18.71 -4.94
C LYS A 298 -1.20 -19.29 -4.25
N LYS A 299 -0.98 -20.27 -3.36
CA LYS A 299 -2.08 -20.89 -2.60
C LYS A 299 -2.72 -19.88 -1.65
N ILE A 300 -1.90 -19.08 -0.96
CA ILE A 300 -2.38 -18.02 -0.06
C ILE A 300 -3.18 -16.99 -0.85
N LEU A 301 -2.68 -16.55 -2.01
CA LEU A 301 -3.36 -15.63 -2.92
C LEU A 301 -4.70 -16.20 -3.39
N GLY A 302 -4.74 -17.47 -3.82
CA GLY A 302 -5.97 -18.14 -4.27
C GLY A 302 -7.02 -18.20 -3.15
N ILE A 303 -6.63 -18.58 -1.94
CA ILE A 303 -7.52 -18.57 -0.78
C ILE A 303 -8.06 -17.15 -0.52
N GLY A 304 -7.18 -16.13 -0.54
CA GLY A 304 -7.60 -14.73 -0.36
C GLY A 304 -8.58 -14.25 -1.43
N ALA A 305 -8.35 -14.60 -2.69
CA ALA A 305 -9.25 -14.28 -3.80
C ALA A 305 -10.62 -14.97 -3.65
N ALA A 306 -10.65 -16.25 -3.26
CA ALA A 306 -11.89 -16.98 -3.00
C ALA A 306 -12.69 -16.38 -1.83
N ILE A 307 -12.00 -16.03 -0.72
CA ILE A 307 -12.62 -15.35 0.43
C ILE A 307 -13.19 -13.98 0.00
N SER A 308 -12.45 -13.20 -0.78
CA SER A 308 -12.92 -11.90 -1.32
C SER A 308 -14.15 -12.06 -2.21
N ALA A 309 -14.16 -13.05 -3.11
CA ALA A 309 -15.30 -13.34 -3.97
C ALA A 309 -16.54 -13.72 -3.15
N GLY A 310 -16.37 -14.58 -2.13
CA GLY A 310 -17.43 -14.92 -1.18
C GLY A 310 -17.95 -13.71 -0.43
N GLY A 311 -17.07 -12.81 0.00
CA GLY A 311 -17.42 -11.54 0.64
C GLY A 311 -18.26 -10.63 -0.27
N PHE A 312 -17.89 -10.50 -1.56
CA PHE A 312 -18.69 -9.75 -2.54
C PHE A 312 -20.07 -10.37 -2.79
N LEU A 313 -20.14 -11.72 -2.89
CA LEU A 313 -21.42 -12.44 -3.06
C LEU A 313 -22.36 -12.21 -1.89
N LEU A 314 -21.85 -12.28 -0.65
CA LEU A 314 -22.63 -12.00 0.54
C LEU A 314 -23.05 -10.53 0.62
N LEU A 315 -22.14 -9.59 0.27
CA LEU A 315 -22.42 -8.15 0.32
C LEU A 315 -23.53 -7.78 -0.66
N MET A 316 -23.56 -8.37 -1.84
CA MET A 316 -24.61 -8.14 -2.83
C MET A 316 -26.02 -8.48 -2.31
N LYS A 317 -26.14 -9.42 -1.38
CA LYS A 317 -27.41 -9.90 -0.82
C LYS A 317 -27.62 -9.49 0.65
N ALA A 318 -26.79 -8.63 1.20
CA ALA A 318 -26.80 -8.29 2.63
C ALA A 318 -27.97 -7.35 2.97
N GLN A 319 -29.08 -7.91 3.47
CA GLN A 319 -30.29 -7.19 3.91
C GLN A 319 -30.37 -7.02 5.43
N SER A 320 -29.39 -7.49 6.18
CA SER A 320 -29.35 -7.37 7.64
C SER A 320 -27.96 -6.90 8.10
N ILE A 321 -27.93 -6.29 9.28
CA ILE A 321 -26.68 -5.83 9.91
C ILE A 321 -25.69 -7.00 10.06
N GLY A 322 -26.15 -8.18 10.51
CA GLY A 322 -25.30 -9.36 10.67
C GLY A 322 -24.70 -9.84 9.35
N ALA A 323 -25.50 -9.86 8.27
CA ALA A 323 -25.03 -10.22 6.93
C ALA A 323 -24.02 -9.19 6.40
N ALA A 324 -24.24 -7.89 6.64
CA ALA A 324 -23.33 -6.83 6.26
C ALA A 324 -21.94 -6.98 6.94
N TYR A 325 -21.93 -7.21 8.26
CA TYR A 325 -20.68 -7.47 8.99
C TYR A 325 -19.98 -8.74 8.50
N ALA A 326 -20.69 -9.85 8.32
CA ALA A 326 -20.11 -11.09 7.82
C ALA A 326 -19.48 -10.90 6.44
N ALA A 327 -20.18 -10.23 5.52
CA ALA A 327 -19.69 -9.93 4.17
C ALA A 327 -18.43 -9.07 4.21
N LEU A 328 -18.41 -8.01 5.04
CA LEU A 328 -17.29 -7.07 5.10
C LEU A 328 -16.10 -7.60 5.89
N ILE A 329 -16.29 -8.48 6.87
CA ILE A 329 -15.23 -9.23 7.54
C ILE A 329 -14.53 -10.16 6.53
N LEU A 330 -15.29 -10.95 5.77
CA LEU A 330 -14.74 -11.83 4.74
C LEU A 330 -14.02 -11.02 3.65
N SER A 331 -14.67 -9.97 3.14
CA SER A 331 -14.05 -9.08 2.15
C SER A 331 -12.76 -8.44 2.67
N GLY A 332 -12.73 -7.98 3.92
CA GLY A 332 -11.56 -7.36 4.55
C GLY A 332 -10.39 -8.33 4.67
N LEU A 333 -10.65 -9.54 5.18
CA LEU A 333 -9.62 -10.58 5.30
C LEU A 333 -9.04 -10.94 3.92
N GLY A 334 -9.91 -11.22 2.95
CA GLY A 334 -9.51 -11.55 1.59
C GLY A 334 -8.75 -10.39 0.91
N TYR A 335 -9.21 -9.15 1.05
CA TYR A 335 -8.53 -7.96 0.55
C TYR A 335 -7.10 -7.83 1.10
N GLY A 336 -6.92 -7.99 2.41
CA GLY A 336 -5.58 -7.92 3.02
C GLY A 336 -4.61 -8.91 2.41
N ILE A 337 -5.09 -10.12 2.07
CA ILE A 337 -4.29 -11.16 1.40
C ILE A 337 -4.00 -10.77 -0.05
N VAL A 338 -5.03 -10.44 -0.84
CA VAL A 338 -4.89 -10.16 -2.29
C VAL A 338 -4.08 -8.89 -2.55
N MET A 339 -4.06 -7.94 -1.64
CA MET A 339 -3.25 -6.73 -1.74
C MET A 339 -1.76 -7.00 -1.52
N VAL A 340 -1.40 -7.82 -0.53
CA VAL A 340 -0.01 -8.00 -0.09
C VAL A 340 0.69 -9.13 -0.84
N ALA A 341 -0.02 -10.22 -1.16
CA ALA A 341 0.57 -11.38 -1.80
C ALA A 341 1.25 -11.05 -3.15
N PRO A 342 0.67 -10.26 -4.07
CA PRO A 342 1.33 -9.89 -5.33
C PRO A 342 2.62 -9.08 -5.14
N GLN A 343 2.69 -8.21 -4.13
CA GLN A 343 3.89 -7.44 -3.82
C GLN A 343 5.03 -8.35 -3.32
N ASN A 344 4.71 -9.33 -2.47
CA ASN A 344 5.66 -10.32 -2.02
C ASN A 344 6.09 -11.25 -3.17
N MET A 345 5.15 -11.65 -4.04
CA MET A 345 5.46 -12.44 -5.24
C MET A 345 6.37 -11.68 -6.20
N LEU A 346 6.15 -10.37 -6.38
CA LEU A 346 7.02 -9.52 -7.22
C LEU A 346 8.48 -9.60 -6.74
N LEU A 347 8.72 -9.45 -5.43
CA LEU A 347 10.06 -9.55 -4.86
C LEU A 347 10.62 -10.98 -4.92
N ASN A 348 9.79 -11.98 -4.68
CA ASN A 348 10.19 -13.38 -4.72
C ASN A 348 10.54 -13.87 -6.14
N TYR A 349 9.83 -13.39 -7.15
CA TYR A 349 9.98 -13.80 -8.55
C TYR A 349 11.09 -13.05 -9.28
N PHE A 350 11.29 -11.77 -8.97
CA PHE A 350 12.26 -10.92 -9.67
C PHE A 350 13.46 -10.50 -8.79
N GLY A 351 13.50 -10.94 -7.54
CA GLY A 351 14.64 -10.72 -6.65
C GLY A 351 14.86 -9.27 -6.25
N SER A 352 16.00 -8.99 -5.64
CA SER A 352 16.34 -7.67 -5.08
C SER A 352 17.29 -6.84 -5.96
N TYR A 353 17.86 -7.42 -7.03
CA TYR A 353 18.91 -6.77 -7.85
C TYR A 353 18.46 -5.42 -8.43
N ASP A 354 17.37 -5.40 -9.19
CA ASP A 354 16.80 -4.17 -9.79
C ASP A 354 15.38 -3.90 -9.27
N TYR A 355 15.10 -4.34 -8.04
CA TYR A 355 13.77 -4.29 -7.45
C TYR A 355 13.17 -2.88 -7.44
N ALA A 356 13.98 -1.84 -7.24
CA ALA A 356 13.50 -0.47 -7.21
C ALA A 356 12.87 -0.05 -8.56
N ASN A 357 13.51 -0.38 -9.69
CA ASN A 357 12.97 -0.08 -11.02
C ASN A 357 11.77 -0.97 -11.35
N ILE A 358 11.85 -2.27 -11.01
CA ILE A 358 10.76 -3.24 -11.27
C ILE A 358 9.52 -2.85 -10.47
N ASN A 359 9.67 -2.57 -9.17
CA ASN A 359 8.57 -2.15 -8.31
C ASN A 359 8.07 -0.74 -8.66
N GLY A 360 8.97 0.16 -9.08
CA GLY A 360 8.60 1.48 -9.59
C GLY A 360 7.64 1.40 -10.80
N MET A 361 7.97 0.55 -11.79
CA MET A 361 7.12 0.33 -12.96
C MET A 361 5.83 -0.40 -12.63
N TYR A 362 5.91 -1.42 -11.78
CA TYR A 362 4.74 -2.13 -11.24
C TYR A 362 3.78 -1.17 -10.54
N SER A 363 4.30 -0.33 -9.64
CA SER A 363 3.51 0.64 -8.88
C SER A 363 2.91 1.75 -9.77
N MET A 364 3.63 2.17 -10.83
CA MET A 364 3.09 3.12 -11.80
C MET A 364 1.89 2.54 -12.54
N ALA A 365 2.07 1.36 -13.14
CA ALA A 365 1.00 0.70 -13.89
C ALA A 365 -0.22 0.42 -12.99
N ALA A 366 0.03 -0.11 -11.81
CA ALA A 366 -1.01 -0.40 -10.82
C ALA A 366 -1.71 0.88 -10.34
N GLY A 367 -0.97 1.95 -10.07
CA GLY A 367 -1.52 3.23 -9.61
C GLY A 367 -2.39 3.93 -10.66
N VAL A 368 -1.98 3.91 -11.92
CA VAL A 368 -2.79 4.45 -13.03
C VAL A 368 -4.09 3.65 -13.19
N LEU A 369 -4.00 2.32 -13.19
CA LEU A 369 -5.18 1.45 -13.27
C LEU A 369 -6.10 1.62 -12.07
N SER A 370 -5.57 1.95 -10.89
CA SER A 370 -6.36 2.17 -9.66
C SER A 370 -7.25 3.41 -9.71
N ALA A 371 -7.07 4.31 -10.67
CA ALA A 371 -7.98 5.43 -10.90
C ALA A 371 -9.28 5.01 -11.61
N ALA A 372 -9.26 3.91 -12.36
CA ALA A 372 -10.40 3.43 -13.14
C ALA A 372 -11.61 2.92 -12.30
N PRO A 373 -11.42 2.24 -11.16
CA PRO A 373 -12.52 1.64 -10.40
C PRO A 373 -13.63 2.62 -10.03
N ALA A 374 -13.30 3.82 -9.57
CA ALA A 374 -14.30 4.81 -9.15
C ALA A 374 -15.18 5.25 -10.35
N VAL A 375 -14.58 5.43 -11.51
CA VAL A 375 -15.30 5.80 -12.75
C VAL A 375 -16.18 4.64 -13.22
N ILE A 376 -15.65 3.42 -13.22
CA ILE A 376 -16.37 2.20 -13.62
C ILE A 376 -17.62 2.01 -12.75
N VAL A 377 -17.50 2.18 -11.45
CA VAL A 377 -18.62 2.00 -10.52
C VAL A 377 -19.68 3.08 -10.68
N GLY A 378 -19.26 4.35 -10.82
CA GLY A 378 -20.17 5.45 -11.10
C GLY A 378 -20.97 5.21 -12.39
N TRP A 379 -20.28 4.82 -13.46
CA TRP A 379 -20.90 4.50 -14.75
C TRP A 379 -21.92 3.33 -14.65
N PHE A 380 -21.60 2.27 -13.93
CA PHE A 380 -22.55 1.18 -13.69
C PHE A 380 -23.79 1.63 -12.92
N TYR A 381 -23.62 2.50 -11.92
CA TYR A 381 -24.74 3.06 -11.16
C TYR A 381 -25.62 3.96 -12.04
N ASP A 382 -25.03 4.86 -12.83
CA ASP A 382 -25.77 5.76 -13.72
C ASP A 382 -26.59 4.99 -14.77
N MET A 383 -26.07 3.85 -15.24
CA MET A 383 -26.78 3.01 -16.21
C MET A 383 -27.92 2.19 -15.63
N ASN A 384 -27.80 1.73 -14.40
CA ASN A 384 -28.69 0.68 -13.86
C ASN A 384 -29.47 1.12 -12.61
N GLY A 385 -29.17 2.30 -12.05
CA GLY A 385 -29.79 2.77 -10.80
C GLY A 385 -29.45 1.93 -9.56
N ASN A 386 -28.54 0.97 -9.68
CA ASN A 386 -28.11 0.10 -8.60
C ASN A 386 -26.64 -0.31 -8.71
N TYR A 387 -26.09 -0.86 -7.64
CA TYR A 387 -24.68 -1.28 -7.59
C TYR A 387 -24.42 -2.75 -7.96
N SER A 388 -25.43 -3.50 -8.42
CA SER A 388 -25.32 -4.95 -8.67
C SER A 388 -24.20 -5.28 -9.66
N PHE A 389 -24.09 -4.51 -10.75
CA PHE A 389 -23.03 -4.69 -11.74
C PHE A 389 -21.63 -4.45 -11.16
N ALA A 390 -21.49 -3.47 -10.26
CA ALA A 390 -20.21 -3.22 -9.60
C ALA A 390 -19.76 -4.41 -8.74
N TRP A 391 -20.71 -5.03 -8.02
CA TRP A 391 -20.42 -6.22 -7.21
C TRP A 391 -20.11 -7.44 -8.07
N ILE A 392 -20.90 -7.68 -9.14
CA ILE A 392 -20.65 -8.77 -10.09
C ILE A 392 -19.29 -8.62 -10.76
N PHE A 393 -18.94 -7.41 -11.20
CA PHE A 393 -17.62 -7.16 -11.77
C PHE A 393 -16.49 -7.43 -10.76
N GLY A 394 -16.68 -7.05 -9.49
CA GLY A 394 -15.76 -7.39 -8.40
C GLY A 394 -15.60 -8.91 -8.22
N ILE A 395 -16.69 -9.67 -8.27
CA ILE A 395 -16.66 -11.14 -8.21
C ILE A 395 -15.86 -11.71 -9.39
N ILE A 396 -16.10 -11.22 -10.61
CA ILE A 396 -15.36 -11.64 -11.82
C ILE A 396 -13.87 -11.35 -11.66
N LEU A 397 -13.49 -10.15 -11.17
CA LEU A 397 -12.09 -9.80 -10.93
C LEU A 397 -11.44 -10.74 -9.91
N MET A 398 -12.13 -11.12 -8.83
CA MET A 398 -11.62 -12.05 -7.83
C MET A 398 -11.55 -13.49 -8.36
N ALA A 399 -12.50 -13.91 -9.18
CA ALA A 399 -12.45 -15.21 -9.88
C ALA A 399 -11.26 -15.27 -10.85
N LEU A 400 -11.00 -14.21 -11.61
CA LEU A 400 -9.80 -14.10 -12.45
C LEU A 400 -8.52 -14.06 -11.60
N ALA A 401 -8.51 -13.38 -10.46
CA ALA A 401 -7.38 -13.39 -9.54
C ALA A 401 -7.10 -14.80 -9.00
N PHE A 402 -8.15 -15.58 -8.68
CA PHE A 402 -8.02 -16.99 -8.33
C PHE A 402 -7.44 -17.82 -9.48
N ALA A 403 -7.96 -17.67 -10.70
CA ALA A 403 -7.44 -18.37 -11.88
C ALA A 403 -5.96 -18.02 -12.14
N ILE A 404 -5.58 -16.74 -12.02
CA ILE A 404 -4.19 -16.31 -12.10
C ILE A 404 -3.34 -16.96 -10.99
N ALA A 405 -3.84 -17.05 -9.77
CA ALA A 405 -3.12 -17.70 -8.67
C ALA A 405 -2.80 -19.19 -8.97
N VAL A 406 -3.66 -19.87 -9.72
CA VAL A 406 -3.43 -21.25 -10.15
C VAL A 406 -2.40 -21.33 -11.30
N VAL A 407 -2.50 -20.43 -12.28
CA VAL A 407 -1.72 -20.49 -13.53
C VAL A 407 -0.34 -19.84 -13.39
N ILE A 408 -0.19 -18.80 -12.56
CA ILE A 408 1.06 -18.04 -12.46
C ILE A 408 2.22 -18.94 -12.03
N ARG A 409 3.31 -18.86 -12.79
CA ARG A 409 4.54 -19.61 -12.51
C ARG A 409 5.71 -18.66 -12.32
N PRO A 410 6.67 -19.00 -11.45
CA PRO A 410 7.91 -18.23 -11.34
C PRO A 410 8.56 -18.10 -12.71
N PRO A 411 8.99 -16.87 -13.09
CA PRO A 411 9.66 -16.68 -14.37
C PRO A 411 11.05 -17.32 -14.33
N VAL A 412 11.45 -17.92 -15.44
CA VAL A 412 12.79 -18.47 -15.64
C VAL A 412 13.59 -17.50 -16.50
N MET A 413 14.80 -17.12 -16.05
CA MET A 413 15.68 -16.28 -16.86
C MET A 413 16.26 -17.14 -18.00
N ASN A 414 15.88 -16.85 -19.25
CA ASN A 414 16.63 -17.42 -20.35
C ASN A 414 18.03 -16.80 -20.30
N LYS A 415 19.05 -17.60 -20.09
CA LYS A 415 20.43 -17.22 -20.35
C LYS A 415 20.51 -16.94 -21.86
N GLU A 416 20.22 -15.70 -22.27
CA GLU A 416 20.58 -15.27 -23.63
C GLU A 416 22.07 -15.56 -23.77
N LYS A 417 22.43 -16.36 -24.78
CA LYS A 417 23.82 -16.54 -25.17
C LYS A 417 24.39 -15.14 -25.35
N THR A 418 25.30 -14.76 -24.47
CA THR A 418 26.19 -13.61 -24.68
C THR A 418 26.99 -13.94 -25.93
N THR A 419 26.52 -13.44 -27.06
CA THR A 419 27.35 -13.25 -28.28
C THR A 419 27.81 -11.82 -28.27
#